data_74fb501381afc5565826109dcfaa6649
#
_entry.id   74fb501381afc5565826109dcfaa6649
#
_cell.length_a   1.000
_cell.length_b   1.000
_cell.length_c   1.000
_cell.angle_alpha   90.00
_cell.angle_beta   90.00
_cell.angle_gamma   90.00
#
_symmetry.space_group_name_H-M   'P 1'
#
loop_
_entity.id
_entity.type
_entity.pdbx_description
1 polymer ?
#
loop_
_entity_poly.entity_id
_entity_poly.type
_entity_poly.pdbx_seq_one_letter_code
_entity_poly.pdbx_strand_id
1 'polypeptide(L)'
;MNNSNNSKLTLIPVMITFFTMGFVDLVGAVSNNMQEDFGLSDSAANFFPSLVFFWFLIFSVPTGMLMNKIGRKKTVLISIIITTLAVFMPLFDSFMPTKESQLWLMYVSFSLLGIGNAVMQTSINPLVTMIVKGHLASTLTFGQFVKAIASFIAPLIAAWGATTTAPLLGLSWRILFLLFFLVGMIATLSLAFTHIEEEPGDEKASGFVDCLKMLGSPLILLSFIGIMCHVGIDVGTNAVAPKILLERLGEPGDSLSKFEYATSLYFAFRTLGCFTGSIIMRKLNIRTFFAIIVVMMGLSMIGFVFGTEQWELWAAIALVGYGNSNVFSIVLSQAMLSEPEKKNEVSGLMIMG
;
A
#
# COMPACT_ATOMS: atom_id res chain seq x y z
N MET A 1 -24.31 10.28 23.26
CA MET A 1 -24.57 10.06 21.82
C MET A 1 -23.70 10.95 20.89
N ASN A 2 -23.19 12.10 21.30
CA ASN A 2 -22.37 12.98 20.45
C ASN A 2 -20.96 12.46 20.10
N ASN A 3 -20.30 11.69 20.97
CA ASN A 3 -18.92 11.25 20.74
C ASN A 3 -18.75 10.21 19.60
N SER A 4 -19.77 9.37 19.35
CA SER A 4 -19.66 8.35 18.31
C SER A 4 -19.86 8.91 16.88
N ASN A 5 -20.63 9.98 16.74
CA ASN A 5 -20.82 10.66 15.46
C ASN A 5 -19.60 11.50 15.05
N ASN A 6 -18.93 12.13 16.02
CA ASN A 6 -17.70 12.88 15.74
C ASN A 6 -16.57 11.95 15.30
N SER A 7 -16.41 10.77 15.90
CA SER A 7 -15.36 9.83 15.49
C SER A 7 -15.56 9.27 14.07
N LYS A 8 -16.82 9.07 13.64
CA LYS A 8 -17.12 8.61 12.27
C LYS A 8 -16.81 9.69 11.23
N LEU A 9 -17.13 10.95 11.50
CA LEU A 9 -16.83 12.07 10.60
C LEU A 9 -15.32 12.30 10.49
N THR A 10 -14.58 12.17 11.59
CA THR A 10 -13.12 12.29 11.62
C THR A 10 -12.43 11.15 10.84
N LEU A 11 -13.08 9.99 10.71
CA LEU A 11 -12.51 8.85 10.00
C LEU A 11 -12.54 9.04 8.46
N ILE A 12 -13.47 9.83 7.92
CA ILE A 12 -13.60 10.04 6.46
C ILE A 12 -12.33 10.60 5.84
N PRO A 13 -11.74 11.72 6.33
CA PRO A 13 -10.48 12.26 5.79
C PRO A 13 -9.32 11.25 5.86
N VAL A 14 -9.29 10.43 6.92
CA VAL A 14 -8.29 9.37 7.07
C VAL A 14 -8.49 8.28 6.01
N MET A 15 -9.73 7.92 5.68
CA MET A 15 -10.01 6.95 4.60
C MET A 15 -9.66 7.52 3.22
N ILE A 16 -9.87 8.82 2.98
CA ILE A 16 -9.40 9.47 1.74
C ILE A 16 -7.87 9.42 1.65
N THR A 17 -7.16 9.55 2.77
CA THR A 17 -5.71 9.38 2.81
C THR A 17 -5.29 7.95 2.47
N PHE A 18 -6.00 6.92 2.96
CA PHE A 18 -5.77 5.54 2.54
C PHE A 18 -5.98 5.34 1.03
N PHE A 19 -6.97 6.01 0.43
CA PHE A 19 -7.15 5.98 -1.01
C PHE A 19 -5.94 6.56 -1.76
N THR A 20 -5.41 7.69 -1.28
CA THR A 20 -4.20 8.32 -1.85
C THR A 20 -2.98 7.39 -1.78
N MET A 21 -2.86 6.56 -0.74
CA MET A 21 -1.80 5.56 -0.63
C MET A 21 -1.84 4.49 -1.73
N GLY A 22 -3.00 4.25 -2.34
CA GLY A 22 -3.16 3.24 -3.39
C GLY A 22 -2.30 3.48 -4.63
N PHE A 23 -1.81 4.70 -4.83
CA PHE A 23 -0.92 4.99 -5.96
C PHE A 23 0.41 4.23 -5.88
N VAL A 24 0.92 3.95 -4.69
CA VAL A 24 2.19 3.20 -4.55
C VAL A 24 2.10 1.77 -5.10
N ASP A 25 0.92 1.16 -5.05
CA ASP A 25 0.72 -0.20 -5.56
C ASP A 25 0.73 -0.25 -7.11
N LEU A 26 0.64 0.92 -7.75
CA LEU A 26 0.58 1.06 -9.22
C LEU A 26 1.92 1.38 -9.88
N VAL A 27 2.93 1.61 -9.06
CA VAL A 27 4.25 2.02 -9.56
C VAL A 27 4.78 1.01 -10.59
N GLY A 28 4.51 -0.29 -10.39
CA GLY A 28 4.86 -1.33 -11.35
C GLY A 28 4.13 -1.19 -12.70
N ALA A 29 2.82 -0.96 -12.68
CA ALA A 29 2.05 -0.76 -13.91
C ALA A 29 2.42 0.55 -14.63
N VAL A 30 2.69 1.61 -13.87
CA VAL A 30 3.15 2.90 -14.41
C VAL A 30 4.54 2.76 -15.03
N SER A 31 5.44 1.96 -14.44
CA SER A 31 6.78 1.72 -14.99
C SER A 31 6.75 1.03 -16.36
N ASN A 32 5.74 0.18 -16.63
CA ASN A 32 5.56 -0.42 -17.97
C ASN A 32 5.21 0.64 -19.03
N ASN A 33 4.31 1.57 -18.71
CA ASN A 33 4.00 2.69 -19.62
C ASN A 33 5.23 3.58 -19.85
N MET A 34 6.03 3.81 -18.81
CA MET A 34 7.28 4.57 -18.93
C MET A 34 8.32 3.83 -19.78
N GLN A 35 8.38 2.50 -19.67
CA GLN A 35 9.25 1.67 -20.50
C GLN A 35 8.98 1.89 -21.99
N GLU A 36 7.72 1.89 -22.38
CA GLU A 36 7.31 2.14 -23.76
C GLU A 36 7.63 3.57 -24.21
N ASP A 37 7.26 4.58 -23.41
CA ASP A 37 7.42 6.00 -23.76
C ASP A 37 8.88 6.44 -23.88
N PHE A 38 9.74 5.94 -23.00
CA PHE A 38 11.16 6.30 -22.92
C PHE A 38 12.09 5.30 -23.59
N GLY A 39 11.58 4.14 -24.03
CA GLY A 39 12.38 3.06 -24.62
C GLY A 39 13.37 2.45 -23.62
N LEU A 40 12.93 2.25 -22.38
CA LEU A 40 13.79 1.74 -21.30
C LEU A 40 13.98 0.22 -21.42
N SER A 41 15.15 -0.26 -20.96
CA SER A 41 15.33 -1.69 -20.70
C SER A 41 14.47 -2.16 -19.53
N ASP A 42 14.17 -3.46 -19.43
CA ASP A 42 13.43 -4.06 -18.31
C ASP A 42 14.05 -3.71 -16.95
N SER A 43 15.37 -3.73 -16.87
CA SER A 43 16.08 -3.37 -15.63
C SER A 43 15.90 -1.91 -15.26
N ALA A 44 15.91 -0.99 -16.24
CA ALA A 44 15.71 0.43 -16.01
C ALA A 44 14.26 0.75 -15.62
N ALA A 45 13.29 0.08 -16.24
CA ALA A 45 11.88 0.21 -15.88
C ALA A 45 11.60 -0.30 -14.45
N ASN A 46 12.13 -1.48 -14.10
CA ASN A 46 11.98 -2.07 -12.76
C ASN A 46 12.74 -1.30 -11.66
N PHE A 47 13.63 -0.39 -12.02
CA PHE A 47 14.29 0.49 -11.05
C PHE A 47 13.30 1.46 -10.39
N PHE A 48 12.22 1.89 -11.06
CA PHE A 48 11.24 2.82 -10.47
C PHE A 48 10.49 2.23 -9.28
N PRO A 49 9.88 1.03 -9.36
CA PRO A 49 9.31 0.38 -8.18
C PRO A 49 10.36 0.17 -7.08
N SER A 50 11.56 -0.30 -7.44
CA SER A 50 12.63 -0.53 -6.47
C SER A 50 13.04 0.75 -5.74
N LEU A 51 13.12 1.88 -6.46
CA LEU A 51 13.43 3.19 -5.89
C LEU A 51 12.37 3.63 -4.89
N VAL A 52 11.09 3.43 -5.20
CA VAL A 52 9.99 3.77 -4.28
C VAL A 52 10.08 2.96 -3.00
N PHE A 53 10.25 1.63 -3.08
CA PHE A 53 10.34 0.77 -1.90
C PHE A 53 11.64 0.97 -1.10
N PHE A 54 12.74 1.36 -1.74
CA PHE A 54 13.98 1.71 -1.05
C PHE A 54 13.78 2.82 0.01
N TRP A 55 12.93 3.80 -0.28
CA TRP A 55 12.64 4.88 0.67
C TRP A 55 11.84 4.42 1.89
N PHE A 56 11.08 3.31 1.79
CA PHE A 56 10.42 2.72 2.95
C PHE A 56 11.43 2.24 3.98
N LEU A 57 12.52 1.58 3.53
CA LEU A 57 13.60 1.14 4.41
C LEU A 57 14.22 2.32 5.19
N ILE A 58 14.42 3.47 4.52
CA ILE A 58 15.12 4.62 5.10
C ILE A 58 14.19 5.45 5.99
N PHE A 59 12.97 5.77 5.53
CA PHE A 59 12.12 6.77 6.16
C PHE A 59 11.14 6.22 7.20
N SER A 60 10.87 4.92 7.25
CA SER A 60 9.85 4.39 8.15
C SER A 60 10.18 4.61 9.63
N VAL A 61 11.36 4.21 10.10
CA VAL A 61 11.77 4.42 11.50
C VAL A 61 11.93 5.90 11.85
N PRO A 62 12.61 6.74 11.04
CA PRO A 62 12.65 8.19 11.27
C PRO A 62 11.28 8.85 11.35
N THR A 63 10.27 8.35 10.61
CA THR A 63 8.90 8.84 10.69
C THR A 63 8.26 8.53 12.05
N GLY A 64 8.51 7.35 12.61
CA GLY A 64 8.08 7.02 13.98
C GLY A 64 8.58 8.07 14.98
N MET A 65 9.86 8.42 14.88
CA MET A 65 10.48 9.47 15.72
C MET A 65 9.93 10.87 15.41
N LEU A 66 9.62 11.17 14.14
CA LEU A 66 9.05 12.46 13.74
C LEU A 66 7.67 12.67 14.35
N MET A 67 6.83 11.62 14.36
CA MET A 67 5.49 11.67 14.98
C MET A 67 5.53 12.06 16.45
N ASN A 68 6.56 11.62 17.19
CA ASN A 68 6.73 11.99 18.59
C ASN A 68 7.09 13.47 18.77
N LYS A 69 7.72 14.10 17.77
CA LYS A 69 8.13 15.52 17.83
C LYS A 69 7.04 16.48 17.37
N ILE A 70 6.38 16.20 16.26
CA ILE A 70 5.46 17.15 15.63
C ILE A 70 3.99 16.70 15.66
N GLY A 71 3.73 15.49 16.15
CA GLY A 71 2.39 14.88 16.19
C GLY A 71 2.07 14.03 14.95
N ARG A 72 1.10 13.14 15.11
CA ARG A 72 0.69 12.16 14.07
C ARG A 72 -0.02 12.82 12.90
N LYS A 73 -1.00 13.69 13.18
CA LYS A 73 -1.77 14.41 12.16
C LYS A 73 -0.87 15.26 11.27
N LYS A 74 0.05 16.03 11.87
CA LYS A 74 0.98 16.88 11.11
C LYS A 74 1.91 16.03 10.24
N THR A 75 2.38 14.88 10.75
CA THR A 75 3.22 13.97 9.97
C THR A 75 2.46 13.41 8.77
N VAL A 76 1.19 12.98 8.95
CA VAL A 76 0.34 12.54 7.84
C VAL A 76 0.10 13.67 6.84
N LEU A 77 -0.18 14.90 7.28
CA LEU A 77 -0.36 16.04 6.37
C LEU A 77 0.89 16.32 5.53
N ILE A 78 2.07 16.32 6.15
CA ILE A 78 3.34 16.49 5.43
C ILE A 78 3.50 15.39 4.38
N SER A 79 3.19 14.14 4.72
CA SER A 79 3.31 13.02 3.80
C SER A 79 2.36 13.13 2.60
N ILE A 80 1.10 13.54 2.83
CA ILE A 80 0.13 13.74 1.73
C ILE A 80 0.62 14.87 0.82
N ILE A 81 1.12 15.97 1.38
CA ILE A 81 1.65 17.10 0.59
C ILE A 81 2.83 16.64 -0.27
N ILE A 82 3.80 15.91 0.30
CA ILE A 82 4.95 15.39 -0.46
C ILE A 82 4.46 14.45 -1.58
N THR A 83 3.55 13.53 -1.29
CA THR A 83 2.98 12.61 -2.28
C THR A 83 2.21 13.35 -3.36
N THR A 84 1.43 14.36 -2.99
CA THR A 84 0.65 15.18 -3.93
C THR A 84 1.56 15.97 -4.86
N LEU A 85 2.65 16.54 -4.35
CA LEU A 85 3.68 17.21 -5.15
C LEU A 85 4.40 16.22 -6.07
N ALA A 86 4.71 15.03 -5.57
CA ALA A 86 5.35 13.99 -6.37
C ALA A 86 4.52 13.61 -7.60
N VAL A 87 3.21 13.37 -7.43
CA VAL A 87 2.33 13.00 -8.54
C VAL A 87 1.98 14.20 -9.45
N PHE A 88 2.18 15.44 -8.99
CA PHE A 88 2.00 16.63 -9.80
C PHE A 88 3.14 16.83 -10.81
N MET A 89 4.37 16.47 -10.45
CA MET A 89 5.55 16.71 -11.29
C MET A 89 5.47 16.07 -12.68
N PRO A 90 5.06 14.79 -12.86
CA PRO A 90 4.97 14.16 -14.16
C PRO A 90 4.00 14.82 -15.16
N LEU A 91 3.06 15.64 -14.67
CA LEU A 91 2.15 16.38 -15.55
C LEU A 91 2.87 17.46 -16.37
N PHE A 92 4.10 17.80 -15.98
CA PHE A 92 4.94 18.82 -16.66
C PHE A 92 6.05 18.21 -17.50
N ASP A 93 6.08 16.89 -17.70
CA ASP A 93 7.14 16.23 -18.45
C ASP A 93 7.22 16.74 -19.91
N SER A 94 6.07 17.02 -20.53
CA SER A 94 5.98 17.58 -21.89
C SER A 94 6.60 18.97 -22.06
N PHE A 95 6.79 19.71 -20.96
CA PHE A 95 7.47 21.01 -20.97
C PHE A 95 9.00 20.86 -20.86
N MET A 96 9.50 19.67 -20.59
CA MET A 96 10.93 19.43 -20.49
C MET A 96 11.57 19.34 -21.91
N PRO A 97 12.73 19.97 -22.12
CA PRO A 97 13.30 20.15 -23.46
C PRO A 97 13.84 18.86 -24.08
N THR A 98 14.20 17.86 -23.25
CA THR A 98 14.80 16.60 -23.72
C THR A 98 14.19 15.39 -23.00
N LYS A 99 14.20 14.22 -23.67
CA LYS A 99 13.77 12.96 -23.06
C LYS A 99 14.56 12.62 -21.79
N GLU A 100 15.82 12.99 -21.74
CA GLU A 100 16.65 12.79 -20.55
C GLU A 100 16.16 13.64 -19.37
N SER A 101 15.82 14.92 -19.59
CA SER A 101 15.26 15.77 -18.53
C SER A 101 13.87 15.32 -18.08
N GLN A 102 13.04 14.77 -18.99
CA GLN A 102 11.78 14.13 -18.66
C GLN A 102 11.99 12.92 -17.74
N LEU A 103 12.96 12.07 -18.08
CA LEU A 103 13.29 10.89 -17.30
C LEU A 103 13.83 11.26 -15.90
N TRP A 104 14.68 12.28 -15.79
CA TRP A 104 15.13 12.81 -14.49
C TRP A 104 13.99 13.35 -13.65
N LEU A 105 13.01 14.02 -14.26
CA LEU A 105 11.80 14.47 -13.57
C LEU A 105 11.03 13.29 -13.00
N MET A 106 10.92 12.18 -13.75
CA MET A 106 10.28 10.94 -13.26
C MET A 106 11.06 10.33 -12.09
N TYR A 107 12.39 10.25 -12.12
CA TYR A 107 13.20 9.76 -11.00
C TYR A 107 12.98 10.59 -9.73
N VAL A 108 12.95 11.91 -9.84
CA VAL A 108 12.68 12.79 -8.69
C VAL A 108 11.25 12.60 -8.19
N SER A 109 10.26 12.54 -9.08
CA SER A 109 8.87 12.29 -8.75
C SER A 109 8.69 10.97 -7.98
N PHE A 110 9.24 9.87 -8.49
CA PHE A 110 9.11 8.55 -7.87
C PHE A 110 9.90 8.45 -6.56
N SER A 111 11.03 9.15 -6.43
CA SER A 111 11.73 9.26 -5.13
C SER A 111 10.87 9.99 -4.11
N LEU A 112 10.29 11.13 -4.45
CA LEU A 112 9.38 11.87 -3.56
C LEU A 112 8.12 11.06 -3.25
N LEU A 113 7.59 10.32 -4.23
CA LEU A 113 6.46 9.41 -4.04
C LEU A 113 6.80 8.33 -3.00
N GLY A 114 7.96 7.71 -3.10
CA GLY A 114 8.45 6.71 -2.15
C GLY A 114 8.60 7.29 -0.74
N ILE A 115 9.25 8.45 -0.61
CA ILE A 115 9.41 9.17 0.67
C ILE A 115 8.03 9.51 1.25
N GLY A 116 7.15 10.15 0.47
CA GLY A 116 5.83 10.55 0.92
C GLY A 116 4.99 9.36 1.37
N ASN A 117 5.00 8.26 0.62
CA ASN A 117 4.24 7.05 0.99
C ASN A 117 4.84 6.31 2.18
N ALA A 118 6.17 6.23 2.32
CA ALA A 118 6.80 5.65 3.51
C ALA A 118 6.37 6.41 4.78
N VAL A 119 6.42 7.75 4.74
CA VAL A 119 5.96 8.60 5.83
C VAL A 119 4.45 8.44 6.06
N MET A 120 3.65 8.36 5.00
CA MET A 120 2.20 8.22 5.08
C MET A 120 1.79 6.88 5.70
N GLN A 121 2.30 5.76 5.19
CA GLN A 121 1.97 4.43 5.70
C GLN A 121 2.40 4.25 7.16
N THR A 122 3.55 4.82 7.53
CA THR A 122 4.04 4.77 8.92
C THR A 122 3.15 5.59 9.85
N SER A 123 2.68 6.77 9.45
CA SER A 123 2.02 7.71 10.35
C SER A 123 0.51 7.54 10.42
N ILE A 124 -0.14 7.06 9.37
CA ILE A 124 -1.61 6.94 9.33
C ILE A 124 -2.12 5.86 10.30
N ASN A 125 -1.38 4.76 10.48
CA ASN A 125 -1.79 3.66 11.32
C ASN A 125 -1.87 4.08 12.81
N PRO A 126 -0.85 4.72 13.42
CA PRO A 126 -0.98 5.29 14.75
C PRO A 126 -2.03 6.40 14.85
N LEU A 127 -2.25 7.19 13.79
CA LEU A 127 -3.32 8.20 13.78
C LEU A 127 -4.70 7.55 13.92
N VAL A 128 -4.95 6.42 13.25
CA VAL A 128 -6.20 5.66 13.39
C VAL A 128 -6.42 5.21 14.84
N THR A 129 -5.35 4.85 15.59
CA THR A 129 -5.48 4.43 16.99
C THR A 129 -6.01 5.53 17.92
N MET A 130 -5.82 6.80 17.55
CA MET A 130 -6.35 7.94 18.33
C MET A 130 -7.86 8.14 18.10
N ILE A 131 -8.32 7.84 16.89
CA ILE A 131 -9.70 8.09 16.47
C ILE A 131 -10.62 6.94 16.89
N VAL A 132 -10.11 5.71 16.82
CA VAL A 132 -10.91 4.50 17.01
C VAL A 132 -10.56 3.80 18.32
N LYS A 133 -11.56 3.71 19.19
CA LYS A 133 -11.47 2.95 20.44
C LYS A 133 -12.04 1.53 20.21
N GLY A 134 -11.19 0.53 20.27
CA GLY A 134 -11.53 -0.86 19.97
C GLY A 134 -11.56 -1.19 18.48
N HIS A 135 -11.62 -2.47 18.14
CA HIS A 135 -11.67 -2.97 16.75
C HIS A 135 -10.59 -2.40 15.79
N LEU A 136 -9.40 -2.14 16.31
CA LEU A 136 -8.31 -1.50 15.55
C LEU A 136 -7.98 -2.27 14.28
N ALA A 137 -7.77 -3.59 14.35
CA ALA A 137 -7.48 -4.43 13.19
C ALA A 137 -8.56 -4.30 12.10
N SER A 138 -9.84 -4.33 12.49
CA SER A 138 -10.98 -4.16 11.57
C SER A 138 -10.93 -2.80 10.85
N THR A 139 -10.62 -1.73 11.58
CA THR A 139 -10.55 -0.38 11.00
C THR A 139 -9.36 -0.20 10.07
N LEU A 140 -8.19 -0.71 10.46
CA LEU A 140 -7.01 -0.71 9.59
C LEU A 140 -7.25 -1.53 8.31
N THR A 141 -7.89 -2.71 8.44
CA THR A 141 -8.28 -3.52 7.28
C THR A 141 -9.28 -2.79 6.37
N PHE A 142 -10.22 -2.04 6.93
CA PHE A 142 -11.10 -1.20 6.12
C PHE A 142 -10.33 -0.09 5.39
N GLY A 143 -9.31 0.50 6.02
CA GLY A 143 -8.37 1.41 5.35
C GLY A 143 -7.63 0.73 4.18
N GLN A 144 -7.13 -0.50 4.39
CA GLN A 144 -6.50 -1.28 3.31
C GLN A 144 -7.50 -1.63 2.19
N PHE A 145 -8.78 -1.86 2.50
CA PHE A 145 -9.82 -2.03 1.48
C PHE A 145 -9.97 -0.76 0.62
N VAL A 146 -10.04 0.42 1.25
CA VAL A 146 -10.13 1.71 0.53
C VAL A 146 -8.88 1.92 -0.35
N LYS A 147 -7.69 1.61 0.17
CA LYS A 147 -6.44 1.60 -0.60
C LYS A 147 -6.53 0.66 -1.81
N ALA A 148 -7.01 -0.57 -1.60
CA ALA A 148 -7.13 -1.59 -2.65
C ALA A 148 -8.12 -1.19 -3.76
N ILE A 149 -9.19 -0.44 -3.45
CA ILE A 149 -10.09 0.12 -4.48
C ILE A 149 -9.30 1.06 -5.40
N ALA A 150 -8.48 1.95 -4.84
CA ALA A 150 -7.67 2.86 -5.63
C ALA A 150 -6.71 2.10 -6.55
N SER A 151 -6.03 1.08 -6.00
CA SER A 151 -5.10 0.24 -6.74
C SER A 151 -5.79 -0.57 -7.86
N PHE A 152 -7.03 -1.01 -7.63
CA PHE A 152 -7.82 -1.75 -8.63
C PHE A 152 -8.32 -0.85 -9.78
N ILE A 153 -8.81 0.36 -9.47
CA ILE A 153 -9.40 1.27 -10.48
C ILE A 153 -8.32 1.92 -11.35
N ALA A 154 -7.15 2.17 -10.81
CA ALA A 154 -6.16 3.01 -11.47
C ALA A 154 -5.55 2.40 -12.75
N PRO A 155 -5.25 1.08 -12.87
CA PRO A 155 -4.83 0.50 -14.15
C PRO A 155 -5.90 0.64 -15.23
N LEU A 156 -7.19 0.54 -14.85
CA LEU A 156 -8.31 0.73 -15.79
C LEU A 156 -8.36 2.15 -16.32
N ILE A 157 -8.09 3.14 -15.47
CA ILE A 157 -8.02 4.55 -15.86
C ILE A 157 -6.81 4.80 -16.75
N ALA A 158 -5.64 4.21 -16.44
CA ALA A 158 -4.45 4.32 -17.27
C ALA A 158 -4.69 3.74 -18.67
N ALA A 159 -5.24 2.54 -18.75
CA ALA A 159 -5.58 1.88 -20.01
C ALA A 159 -6.61 2.70 -20.80
N TRP A 160 -7.64 3.21 -20.13
CA TRP A 160 -8.62 4.10 -20.77
C TRP A 160 -7.97 5.36 -21.33
N GLY A 161 -7.10 6.02 -20.56
CA GLY A 161 -6.36 7.21 -21.00
C GLY A 161 -5.44 6.95 -22.18
N ALA A 162 -4.80 5.78 -22.23
CA ALA A 162 -3.90 5.39 -23.32
C ALA A 162 -4.65 5.10 -24.64
N THR A 163 -5.89 4.58 -24.57
CA THR A 163 -6.65 4.14 -25.76
C THR A 163 -7.61 5.19 -26.33
N THR A 164 -7.83 6.31 -25.62
CA THR A 164 -8.79 7.33 -26.06
C THR A 164 -8.24 8.10 -27.27
N THR A 165 -9.00 8.15 -28.36
CA THR A 165 -8.64 8.87 -29.60
C THR A 165 -8.53 10.40 -29.42
N ALA A 166 -9.16 10.94 -28.38
CA ALA A 166 -8.98 12.31 -27.92
C ALA A 166 -8.51 12.24 -26.45
N PRO A 167 -7.22 12.15 -26.18
CA PRO A 167 -6.71 12.05 -24.81
C PRO A 167 -7.14 13.28 -24.02
N LEU A 168 -7.80 13.07 -22.89
CA LEU A 168 -8.21 14.15 -22.02
C LEU A 168 -6.99 15.01 -21.68
N LEU A 169 -6.98 16.27 -22.10
CA LEU A 169 -5.87 17.21 -21.95
C LEU A 169 -4.53 16.77 -22.59
N GLY A 170 -4.51 15.78 -23.49
CA GLY A 170 -3.29 15.25 -24.08
C GLY A 170 -2.43 14.39 -23.14
N LEU A 171 -2.97 13.97 -21.99
CA LEU A 171 -2.19 13.32 -20.93
C LEU A 171 -1.97 11.81 -21.15
N SER A 172 -2.73 11.14 -22.03
CA SER A 172 -2.66 9.69 -22.20
C SER A 172 -2.77 8.95 -20.84
N TRP A 173 -1.94 7.94 -20.57
CA TRP A 173 -1.92 7.23 -19.30
C TRP A 173 -1.56 8.13 -18.09
N ARG A 174 -0.93 9.30 -18.33
CA ARG A 174 -0.60 10.30 -17.29
C ARG A 174 -1.82 10.94 -16.63
N ILE A 175 -3.03 10.70 -17.17
CA ILE A 175 -4.30 11.07 -16.52
C ILE A 175 -4.39 10.56 -15.09
N LEU A 176 -3.72 9.43 -14.78
CA LEU A 176 -3.57 8.89 -13.45
C LEU A 176 -2.95 9.90 -12.47
N PHE A 177 -1.87 10.55 -12.88
CA PHE A 177 -1.19 11.55 -12.05
C PHE A 177 -2.11 12.72 -11.73
N LEU A 178 -2.89 13.19 -12.72
CA LEU A 178 -3.89 14.25 -12.48
C LEU A 178 -4.96 13.80 -11.49
N LEU A 179 -5.49 12.58 -11.63
CA LEU A 179 -6.49 12.05 -10.73
C LEU A 179 -5.96 11.98 -9.29
N PHE A 180 -4.78 11.39 -9.10
CA PHE A 180 -4.18 11.25 -7.76
C PHE A 180 -3.74 12.60 -7.18
N PHE A 181 -3.34 13.57 -8.01
CA PHE A 181 -3.12 14.93 -7.58
C PHE A 181 -4.40 15.56 -7.00
N LEU A 182 -5.53 15.44 -7.71
CA LEU A 182 -6.82 15.97 -7.24
C LEU A 182 -7.26 15.28 -5.94
N VAL A 183 -7.14 13.96 -5.86
CA VAL A 183 -7.46 13.21 -4.63
C VAL A 183 -6.52 13.61 -3.49
N GLY A 184 -5.23 13.77 -3.76
CA GLY A 184 -4.25 14.24 -2.78
C GLY A 184 -4.57 15.65 -2.24
N MET A 185 -5.01 16.56 -3.11
CA MET A 185 -5.50 17.88 -2.69
C MET A 185 -6.72 17.78 -1.79
N ILE A 186 -7.71 16.96 -2.15
CA ILE A 186 -8.90 16.71 -1.33
C ILE A 186 -8.50 16.08 0.01
N ALA A 187 -7.60 15.10 0.02
CA ALA A 187 -7.09 14.47 1.24
C ALA A 187 -6.39 15.50 2.15
N THR A 188 -5.52 16.34 1.57
CA THR A 188 -4.80 17.39 2.30
C THR A 188 -5.78 18.35 2.95
N LEU A 189 -6.70 18.93 2.16
CA LEU A 189 -7.67 19.90 2.66
C LEU A 189 -8.60 19.28 3.69
N SER A 190 -9.17 18.11 3.42
CA SER A 190 -10.10 17.45 4.34
C SER A 190 -9.43 17.12 5.68
N LEU A 191 -8.20 16.61 5.68
CA LEU A 191 -7.48 16.29 6.91
C LEU A 191 -7.02 17.55 7.64
N ALA A 192 -6.58 18.60 6.91
CA ALA A 192 -6.15 19.86 7.50
C ALA A 192 -7.28 20.51 8.34
N PHE A 193 -8.50 20.55 7.81
CA PHE A 193 -9.66 21.15 8.48
C PHE A 193 -10.31 20.22 9.53
N THR A 194 -9.95 18.95 9.59
CA THR A 194 -10.49 18.01 10.58
C THR A 194 -9.80 18.22 11.91
N HIS A 195 -10.56 18.45 12.97
CA HIS A 195 -10.01 18.54 14.32
C HIS A 195 -9.75 17.13 14.86
N ILE A 196 -8.48 16.83 15.18
CA ILE A 196 -8.04 15.60 15.86
C ILE A 196 -7.28 16.04 17.09
N GLU A 197 -7.77 15.65 18.27
CA GLU A 197 -7.07 15.88 19.52
C GLU A 197 -5.82 15.00 19.54
N GLU A 198 -4.65 15.60 19.51
CA GLU A 198 -3.37 14.91 19.62
C GLU A 198 -2.93 14.89 21.08
N GLU A 199 -2.50 13.73 21.54
CA GLU A 199 -1.79 13.63 22.80
C GLU A 199 -0.48 14.42 22.68
N PRO A 200 -0.05 15.15 23.74
CA PRO A 200 1.23 15.84 23.74
C PRO A 200 2.34 14.85 23.38
N GLY A 201 3.24 15.27 22.48
CA GLY A 201 4.39 14.45 22.11
C GLY A 201 5.20 14.09 23.34
N ASP A 202 5.69 12.85 23.40
CA ASP A 202 6.53 12.41 24.50
C ASP A 202 7.91 13.09 24.34
N GLU A 203 8.35 13.89 25.32
CA GLU A 203 9.64 14.57 25.30
C GLU A 203 10.82 13.56 25.26
N LYS A 204 10.60 12.31 25.62
CA LYS A 204 11.55 11.20 25.54
C LYS A 204 11.37 10.39 24.25
N ALA A 205 11.43 11.05 23.09
CA ALA A 205 11.41 10.36 21.81
C ALA A 205 12.54 9.32 21.75
N SER A 206 12.18 8.07 21.47
CA SER A 206 13.13 6.97 21.27
C SER A 206 14.12 7.30 20.14
N GLY A 207 15.40 7.02 20.32
CA GLY A 207 16.40 7.12 19.27
C GLY A 207 16.25 6.01 18.22
N PHE A 208 16.87 6.16 17.05
CA PHE A 208 16.83 5.15 15.99
C PHE A 208 17.29 3.76 16.50
N VAL A 209 18.37 3.71 17.26
CA VAL A 209 18.90 2.47 17.85
C VAL A 209 17.92 1.87 18.85
N ASP A 210 17.16 2.70 19.60
CA ASP A 210 16.20 2.21 20.59
C ASP A 210 14.96 1.62 19.90
N CYS A 211 14.57 2.15 18.73
CA CYS A 211 13.57 1.51 17.90
C CYS A 211 14.03 0.11 17.45
N LEU A 212 15.26 -0.03 16.96
CA LEU A 212 15.81 -1.33 16.56
C LEU A 212 15.94 -2.32 17.72
N LYS A 213 16.25 -1.85 18.95
CA LYS A 213 16.29 -2.70 20.14
C LYS A 213 14.94 -3.34 20.48
N MET A 214 13.83 -2.76 20.01
CA MET A 214 12.49 -3.37 20.18
C MET A 214 12.37 -4.73 19.50
N LEU A 215 13.18 -5.02 18.47
CA LEU A 215 13.29 -6.35 17.86
C LEU A 215 13.81 -7.42 18.86
N GLY A 216 14.35 -7.03 19.99
CA GLY A 216 14.66 -7.95 21.09
C GLY A 216 13.43 -8.55 21.78
N SER A 217 12.23 -7.94 21.60
CA SER A 217 10.96 -8.54 22.04
C SER A 217 10.52 -9.61 21.03
N PRO A 218 10.28 -10.87 21.47
CA PRO A 218 9.86 -11.94 20.56
C PRO A 218 8.59 -11.61 19.78
N LEU A 219 7.62 -10.91 20.40
CA LEU A 219 6.38 -10.52 19.75
C LEU A 219 6.64 -9.50 18.63
N ILE A 220 7.46 -8.48 18.87
CA ILE A 220 7.81 -7.47 17.88
C ILE A 220 8.63 -8.09 16.75
N LEU A 221 9.60 -8.94 17.07
CA LEU A 221 10.40 -9.64 16.05
C LEU A 221 9.54 -10.55 15.16
N LEU A 222 8.66 -11.37 15.75
CA LEU A 222 7.77 -12.22 14.98
C LEU A 222 6.76 -11.40 14.14
N SER A 223 6.30 -10.27 14.67
CA SER A 223 5.43 -9.36 13.91
C SER A 223 6.17 -8.73 12.72
N PHE A 224 7.42 -8.31 12.92
CA PHE A 224 8.29 -7.78 11.85
C PHE A 224 8.51 -8.83 10.76
N ILE A 225 8.90 -10.05 11.13
CA ILE A 225 9.06 -11.16 10.18
C ILE A 225 7.72 -11.49 9.49
N GLY A 226 6.61 -11.46 10.24
CA GLY A 226 5.28 -11.70 9.68
C GLY A 226 4.89 -10.68 8.61
N ILE A 227 5.24 -9.42 8.78
CA ILE A 227 5.01 -8.37 7.77
C ILE A 227 5.94 -8.55 6.57
N MET A 228 7.22 -8.87 6.79
CA MET A 228 8.14 -9.23 5.69
C MET A 228 7.57 -10.39 4.85
N CYS A 229 7.10 -11.45 5.51
CA CYS A 229 6.48 -12.60 4.82
C CYS A 229 5.21 -12.18 4.07
N HIS A 230 4.36 -11.32 4.67
CA HIS A 230 3.16 -10.80 4.02
C HIS A 230 3.49 -10.07 2.71
N VAL A 231 4.46 -9.16 2.75
CA VAL A 231 4.91 -8.40 1.56
C VAL A 231 5.57 -9.35 0.54
N GLY A 232 6.40 -10.29 1.02
CA GLY A 232 7.02 -11.30 0.17
C GLY A 232 5.99 -12.19 -0.56
N ILE A 233 4.89 -12.57 0.12
CA ILE A 233 3.78 -13.32 -0.50
C ILE A 233 3.05 -12.44 -1.52
N ASP A 234 2.80 -11.18 -1.19
CA ASP A 234 2.11 -10.24 -2.06
C ASP A 234 2.87 -10.03 -3.39
N VAL A 235 4.13 -9.64 -3.29
CA VAL A 235 5.00 -9.39 -4.44
C VAL A 235 5.32 -10.70 -5.19
N GLY A 236 5.66 -11.75 -4.44
CA GLY A 236 6.05 -13.04 -5.00
C GLY A 236 4.90 -13.70 -5.78
N THR A 237 3.68 -13.68 -5.23
CA THR A 237 2.52 -14.25 -5.95
C THR A 237 2.26 -13.49 -7.25
N ASN A 238 2.31 -12.16 -7.23
CA ASN A 238 2.06 -11.35 -8.43
C ASN A 238 3.16 -11.52 -9.50
N ALA A 239 4.40 -11.78 -9.09
CA ALA A 239 5.50 -12.02 -10.02
C ALA A 239 5.50 -13.45 -10.59
N VAL A 240 5.05 -14.45 -9.82
CA VAL A 240 5.22 -15.88 -10.14
C VAL A 240 3.93 -16.50 -10.70
N ALA A 241 2.75 -16.09 -10.24
CA ALA A 241 1.49 -16.70 -10.66
C ALA A 241 1.27 -16.66 -12.18
N PRO A 242 1.49 -15.54 -12.90
CA PRO A 242 1.39 -15.54 -14.37
C PRO A 242 2.36 -16.50 -15.04
N LYS A 243 3.56 -16.69 -14.49
CA LYS A 243 4.58 -17.62 -15.02
C LYS A 243 4.18 -19.07 -14.84
N ILE A 244 3.62 -19.41 -13.66
CA ILE A 244 3.10 -20.77 -13.40
C ILE A 244 1.93 -21.09 -14.36
N LEU A 245 1.05 -20.11 -14.59
CA LEU A 245 -0.05 -20.28 -15.53
C LEU A 245 0.46 -20.49 -16.97
N LEU A 246 1.44 -19.70 -17.41
CA LEU A 246 2.07 -19.87 -18.72
C LEU A 246 2.75 -21.26 -18.83
N GLU A 247 3.48 -21.69 -17.81
CA GLU A 247 4.18 -22.97 -17.81
C GLU A 247 3.23 -24.17 -17.89
N ARG A 248 2.09 -24.12 -17.20
CA ARG A 248 1.18 -25.26 -17.05
C ARG A 248 -0.01 -25.27 -18.00
N LEU A 249 -0.46 -24.10 -18.43
CA LEU A 249 -1.66 -23.91 -19.28
C LEU A 249 -1.35 -23.28 -20.62
N GLY A 250 -0.12 -22.81 -20.82
CA GLY A 250 0.28 -22.14 -22.06
C GLY A 250 0.45 -23.11 -23.22
N GLU A 251 0.06 -22.66 -24.42
CA GLU A 251 0.31 -23.34 -25.67
C GLU A 251 1.59 -22.82 -26.33
N PRO A 252 2.21 -23.59 -27.25
CA PRO A 252 3.38 -23.13 -27.98
C PRO A 252 3.11 -21.79 -28.69
N GLY A 253 3.87 -20.75 -28.31
CA GLY A 253 3.72 -19.39 -28.86
C GLY A 253 2.92 -18.43 -27.97
N ASP A 254 2.37 -18.88 -26.85
CA ASP A 254 1.75 -17.99 -25.86
C ASP A 254 2.78 -17.08 -25.19
N SER A 255 2.39 -15.86 -24.91
CA SER A 255 3.19 -14.87 -24.17
C SER A 255 2.72 -14.73 -22.73
N LEU A 256 3.59 -14.21 -21.85
CA LEU A 256 3.26 -13.97 -20.45
C LEU A 256 2.06 -13.02 -20.30
N SER A 257 1.89 -12.07 -21.22
CA SER A 257 0.79 -11.11 -21.21
C SER A 257 -0.60 -11.76 -21.26
N LYS A 258 -0.73 -12.94 -21.87
CA LYS A 258 -1.98 -13.72 -21.87
C LYS A 258 -2.43 -14.13 -20.45
N PHE A 259 -1.48 -14.23 -19.52
CA PHE A 259 -1.72 -14.73 -18.15
C PHE A 259 -1.61 -13.65 -17.07
N GLU A 260 -1.41 -12.39 -17.45
CA GLU A 260 -1.38 -11.24 -16.49
C GLU A 260 -2.69 -11.06 -15.71
N TYR A 261 -3.79 -11.62 -16.18
CA TYR A 261 -5.05 -11.65 -15.42
C TYR A 261 -4.93 -12.34 -14.05
N ALA A 262 -3.91 -13.18 -13.83
CA ALA A 262 -3.62 -13.79 -12.53
C ALA A 262 -3.40 -12.72 -11.45
N THR A 263 -2.68 -11.65 -11.78
CA THR A 263 -2.48 -10.49 -10.89
C THR A 263 -3.80 -9.78 -10.60
N SER A 264 -4.64 -9.59 -11.62
CA SER A 264 -5.97 -9.00 -11.43
C SER A 264 -6.87 -9.85 -10.55
N LEU A 265 -6.83 -11.17 -10.71
CA LEU A 265 -7.56 -12.13 -9.87
C LEU A 265 -7.09 -12.06 -8.42
N TYR A 266 -5.76 -12.02 -8.19
CA TYR A 266 -5.19 -11.85 -6.87
C TYR A 266 -5.71 -10.58 -6.19
N PHE A 267 -5.60 -9.43 -6.84
CA PHE A 267 -6.06 -8.15 -6.28
C PHE A 267 -7.57 -8.08 -6.08
N ALA A 268 -8.38 -8.73 -6.93
CA ALA A 268 -9.82 -8.83 -6.73
C ALA A 268 -10.14 -9.55 -5.41
N PHE A 269 -9.52 -10.72 -5.17
CA PHE A 269 -9.72 -11.47 -3.94
C PHE A 269 -9.08 -10.81 -2.72
N ARG A 270 -7.96 -10.11 -2.88
CA ARG A 270 -7.36 -9.28 -1.82
C ARG A 270 -8.31 -8.16 -1.40
N THR A 271 -8.92 -7.46 -2.36
CA THR A 271 -9.90 -6.40 -2.10
C THR A 271 -11.14 -6.94 -1.38
N LEU A 272 -11.68 -8.08 -1.87
CA LEU A 272 -12.79 -8.77 -1.25
C LEU A 272 -12.46 -9.23 0.18
N GLY A 273 -11.25 -9.76 0.39
CA GLY A 273 -10.76 -10.18 1.68
C GLY A 273 -10.61 -9.03 2.67
N CYS A 274 -10.10 -7.87 2.25
CA CYS A 274 -10.06 -6.67 3.09
C CYS A 274 -11.46 -6.20 3.46
N PHE A 275 -12.40 -6.17 2.53
CA PHE A 275 -13.78 -5.76 2.80
C PHE A 275 -14.45 -6.69 3.81
N THR A 276 -14.52 -7.98 3.49
CA THR A 276 -15.18 -8.98 4.35
C THR A 276 -14.48 -9.15 5.68
N GLY A 277 -13.14 -9.15 5.69
CA GLY A 277 -12.34 -9.23 6.90
C GLY A 277 -12.57 -8.08 7.86
N SER A 278 -12.73 -6.86 7.35
CA SER A 278 -13.07 -5.69 8.18
C SER A 278 -14.40 -5.86 8.93
N ILE A 279 -15.36 -6.59 8.35
CA ILE A 279 -16.66 -6.90 8.97
C ILE A 279 -16.55 -8.10 9.91
N ILE A 280 -15.89 -9.17 9.47
CA ILE A 280 -15.76 -10.43 10.22
C ILE A 280 -15.01 -10.20 11.52
N MET A 281 -13.91 -9.43 11.52
CA MET A 281 -13.11 -9.16 12.73
C MET A 281 -13.85 -8.36 13.81
N ARG A 282 -15.02 -7.81 13.53
CA ARG A 282 -15.89 -7.20 14.55
C ARG A 282 -16.69 -8.23 15.35
N LYS A 283 -16.88 -9.42 14.79
CA LYS A 283 -17.74 -10.47 15.35
C LYS A 283 -16.95 -11.69 15.77
N LEU A 284 -15.89 -12.05 15.03
CA LEU A 284 -15.07 -13.21 15.27
C LEU A 284 -13.81 -12.83 16.05
N ASN A 285 -13.32 -13.75 16.88
CA ASN A 285 -12.04 -13.57 17.56
C ASN A 285 -10.91 -13.45 16.53
N ILE A 286 -10.07 -12.41 16.68
CA ILE A 286 -8.97 -12.10 15.75
C ILE A 286 -8.01 -13.27 15.60
N ARG A 287 -7.71 -14.01 16.68
CA ARG A 287 -6.81 -15.18 16.63
C ARG A 287 -7.39 -16.29 15.76
N THR A 288 -8.69 -16.58 15.92
CA THR A 288 -9.38 -17.60 15.09
C THR A 288 -9.42 -17.18 13.64
N PHE A 289 -9.74 -15.92 13.37
CA PHE A 289 -9.75 -15.40 12.00
C PHE A 289 -8.35 -15.45 11.37
N PHE A 290 -7.31 -15.07 12.12
CA PHE A 290 -5.92 -15.15 11.67
C PHE A 290 -5.51 -16.59 11.34
N ALA A 291 -5.85 -17.56 12.19
CA ALA A 291 -5.58 -18.98 11.92
C ALA A 291 -6.26 -19.47 10.65
N ILE A 292 -7.52 -19.06 10.41
CA ILE A 292 -8.26 -19.42 9.17
C ILE A 292 -7.54 -18.89 7.94
N ILE A 293 -7.16 -17.60 7.91
CA ILE A 293 -6.50 -17.01 6.73
C ILE A 293 -5.10 -17.60 6.51
N VAL A 294 -4.36 -17.96 7.56
CA VAL A 294 -3.06 -18.64 7.43
C VAL A 294 -3.24 -20.04 6.84
N VAL A 295 -4.26 -20.80 7.29
CA VAL A 295 -4.59 -22.10 6.70
C VAL A 295 -4.99 -21.95 5.22
N MET A 296 -5.76 -20.94 4.86
CA MET A 296 -6.11 -20.66 3.44
C MET A 296 -4.86 -20.41 2.59
N MET A 297 -3.92 -19.62 3.09
CA MET A 297 -2.63 -19.40 2.40
C MET A 297 -1.81 -20.71 2.29
N GLY A 298 -1.80 -21.54 3.33
CA GLY A 298 -1.16 -22.86 3.28
C GLY A 298 -1.79 -23.77 2.22
N LEU A 299 -3.12 -23.82 2.15
CA LEU A 299 -3.84 -24.58 1.13
C LEU A 299 -3.58 -24.05 -0.29
N SER A 300 -3.43 -22.74 -0.47
CA SER A 300 -3.09 -22.17 -1.77
C SER A 300 -1.73 -22.67 -2.29
N MET A 301 -0.76 -22.88 -1.42
CA MET A 301 0.55 -23.42 -1.80
C MET A 301 0.43 -24.85 -2.35
N ILE A 302 -0.49 -25.67 -1.82
CA ILE A 302 -0.78 -26.99 -2.37
C ILE A 302 -1.30 -26.87 -3.82
N GLY A 303 -2.23 -25.93 -4.06
CA GLY A 303 -2.72 -25.64 -5.40
C GLY A 303 -1.61 -25.15 -6.36
N PHE A 304 -0.69 -24.31 -5.91
CA PHE A 304 0.44 -23.87 -6.74
C PHE A 304 1.46 -25.00 -7.03
N VAL A 305 1.66 -25.92 -6.11
CA VAL A 305 2.63 -27.02 -6.29
C VAL A 305 2.04 -28.13 -7.15
N PHE A 306 0.81 -28.54 -6.91
CA PHE A 306 0.22 -29.75 -7.48
C PHE A 306 -0.88 -29.47 -8.52
N GLY A 307 -1.42 -28.25 -8.59
CA GLY A 307 -2.50 -27.91 -9.52
C GLY A 307 -2.03 -27.98 -10.97
N THR A 308 -2.77 -28.66 -11.81
CA THR A 308 -2.54 -28.81 -13.25
C THR A 308 -3.67 -28.20 -14.08
N GLU A 309 -4.86 -28.12 -13.50
CA GLU A 309 -6.04 -27.59 -14.15
C GLU A 309 -6.19 -26.06 -13.88
N GLN A 310 -6.76 -25.36 -14.83
CA GLN A 310 -6.95 -23.91 -14.74
C GLN A 310 -7.71 -23.48 -13.47
N TRP A 311 -8.78 -24.19 -13.12
CA TRP A 311 -9.59 -23.87 -11.94
C TRP A 311 -8.84 -24.07 -10.62
N GLU A 312 -7.91 -25.06 -10.55
CA GLU A 312 -7.07 -25.31 -9.37
C GLU A 312 -6.10 -24.15 -9.12
N LEU A 313 -5.46 -23.68 -10.20
CA LEU A 313 -4.54 -22.55 -10.14
C LEU A 313 -5.29 -21.24 -9.82
N TRP A 314 -6.47 -21.04 -10.38
CA TRP A 314 -7.30 -19.90 -10.03
C TRP A 314 -7.77 -19.93 -8.58
N ALA A 315 -8.17 -21.09 -8.09
CA ALA A 315 -8.51 -21.27 -6.67
C ALA A 315 -7.32 -20.97 -5.76
N ALA A 316 -6.11 -21.41 -6.12
CA ALA A 316 -4.90 -21.12 -5.38
C ALA A 316 -4.62 -19.61 -5.33
N ILE A 317 -4.72 -18.89 -6.47
CA ILE A 317 -4.55 -17.44 -6.54
C ILE A 317 -5.60 -16.72 -5.69
N ALA A 318 -6.85 -17.15 -5.77
CA ALA A 318 -7.96 -16.58 -4.99
C ALA A 318 -7.75 -16.78 -3.48
N LEU A 319 -7.36 -17.99 -3.06
CA LEU A 319 -7.11 -18.32 -1.66
C LEU A 319 -5.95 -17.52 -1.07
N VAL A 320 -4.84 -17.38 -1.80
CA VAL A 320 -3.70 -16.58 -1.30
C VAL A 320 -4.04 -15.10 -1.28
N GLY A 321 -4.73 -14.57 -2.29
CA GLY A 321 -5.16 -13.17 -2.33
C GLY A 321 -6.07 -12.83 -1.17
N TYR A 322 -7.10 -13.65 -0.92
CA TYR A 322 -8.01 -13.48 0.21
C TYR A 322 -7.29 -13.68 1.55
N GLY A 323 -6.49 -14.74 1.72
CA GLY A 323 -5.78 -15.05 2.95
C GLY A 323 -4.78 -13.96 3.34
N ASN A 324 -3.98 -13.50 2.38
CA ASN A 324 -2.96 -12.48 2.64
C ASN A 324 -3.54 -11.08 2.93
N SER A 325 -4.77 -10.81 2.52
CA SER A 325 -5.40 -9.48 2.58
C SER A 325 -5.45 -8.84 3.97
N ASN A 326 -5.56 -9.63 5.02
CA ASN A 326 -5.79 -9.15 6.39
C ASN A 326 -4.55 -9.28 7.30
N VAL A 327 -3.50 -9.97 6.84
CA VAL A 327 -2.31 -10.28 7.64
C VAL A 327 -1.65 -9.00 8.15
N PHE A 328 -1.40 -8.03 7.27
CA PHE A 328 -0.79 -6.75 7.62
C PHE A 328 -1.54 -6.04 8.76
N SER A 329 -2.84 -5.85 8.60
CA SER A 329 -3.65 -5.10 9.58
C SER A 329 -3.74 -5.80 10.93
N ILE A 330 -3.81 -7.14 10.93
CA ILE A 330 -3.86 -7.93 12.16
C ILE A 330 -2.51 -7.85 12.88
N VAL A 331 -1.41 -8.15 12.18
CA VAL A 331 -0.07 -8.18 12.77
C VAL A 331 0.32 -6.80 13.27
N LEU A 332 0.16 -5.76 12.46
CA LEU A 332 0.46 -4.38 12.84
C LEU A 332 -0.36 -3.93 14.05
N SER A 333 -1.68 -4.20 14.06
CA SER A 333 -2.52 -3.80 15.18
C SER A 333 -2.13 -4.49 16.49
N GLN A 334 -1.77 -5.78 16.43
CA GLN A 334 -1.33 -6.52 17.62
C GLN A 334 0.04 -6.02 18.11
N ALA A 335 0.97 -5.74 17.21
CA ALA A 335 2.26 -5.15 17.57
C ALA A 335 2.09 -3.76 18.24
N MET A 336 1.24 -2.88 17.69
CA MET A 336 0.97 -1.57 18.30
C MET A 336 0.23 -1.67 19.64
N LEU A 337 -0.61 -2.68 19.84
CA LEU A 337 -1.32 -2.89 21.09
C LEU A 337 -0.44 -3.50 22.17
N SER A 338 0.62 -4.22 21.83
CA SER A 338 1.59 -4.76 22.78
C SER A 338 2.51 -3.70 23.40
N GLU A 339 2.72 -2.59 22.68
CA GLU A 339 3.54 -1.46 23.11
C GLU A 339 2.75 -0.14 23.03
N PRO A 340 1.79 0.08 23.95
CA PRO A 340 0.84 1.19 23.85
C PRO A 340 1.49 2.58 23.88
N GLU A 341 2.61 2.72 24.56
CA GLU A 341 3.37 3.97 24.68
C GLU A 341 4.28 4.25 23.47
N LYS A 342 4.62 3.19 22.71
CA LYS A 342 5.56 3.26 21.59
C LYS A 342 4.94 2.93 20.22
N LYS A 343 3.65 3.23 20.05
CA LYS A 343 2.91 2.90 18.81
C LYS A 343 3.54 3.51 17.55
N ASN A 344 4.15 4.67 17.67
CA ASN A 344 4.78 5.38 16.57
C ASN A 344 6.04 4.65 16.11
N GLU A 345 6.88 4.24 17.06
CA GLU A 345 8.10 3.48 16.83
C GLU A 345 7.80 2.10 16.27
N VAL A 346 6.81 1.42 16.86
CA VAL A 346 6.33 0.11 16.37
C VAL A 346 5.83 0.23 14.94
N SER A 347 5.02 1.23 14.62
CA SER A 347 4.57 1.44 13.24
C SER A 347 5.73 1.66 12.29
N GLY A 348 6.69 2.52 12.67
CA GLY A 348 7.89 2.76 11.87
C GLY A 348 8.70 1.49 11.62
N LEU A 349 8.90 0.68 12.67
CA LEU A 349 9.63 -0.58 12.58
C LEU A 349 8.90 -1.60 11.70
N MET A 350 7.58 -1.74 11.86
CA MET A 350 6.78 -2.69 11.08
C MET A 350 6.70 -2.32 9.58
N ILE A 351 6.65 -1.04 9.25
CA ILE A 351 6.62 -0.58 7.85
C ILE A 351 8.01 -0.67 7.18
N MET A 352 9.08 -0.68 7.96
CA MET A 352 10.43 -0.91 7.45
C MET A 352 10.63 -2.35 6.96
N GLY A 353 9.98 -3.35 7.58
CA GLY A 353 10.00 -4.78 7.20
C GLY A 353 9.15 -5.08 6.00
#